data_5497553f2955f25b4c1a63bfb1e1cb74
#
_entry.id   5497553f2955f25b4c1a63bfb1e1cb74
#
_cell.length_a   1.000
_cell.length_b   1.000
_cell.length_c   1.000
_cell.angle_alpha   90.00
_cell.angle_beta   90.00
_cell.angle_gamma   90.00
#
_symmetry.space_group_name_H-M   'P 1'
#
loop_
_entity.id
_entity.type
_entity.pdbx_description
1 polymer ?
#
loop_
_entity_poly.entity_id
_entity_poly.type
_entity_poly.pdbx_seq_one_letter_code
_entity_poly.pdbx_strand_id
1 'polypeptide(L)'
;ILASLRLASVQCLGIGHPVTSGMTNIDFALSSELMETENAQKYYKEKLIKLPNTSQCYPEPEIKLKNKERTTRQIIFLNLQSLFKLLPEDDDIYLNIAKKIPDCQFWFIENINKIVTETFRERIFKLFESSKISPGNFFVFHKQMNQEEFFNLINQSDVILDSLNWSGNISSHEAISLKKPLALPNNTKIIDIINPKSPHPSIIINQ
;
A
#
# COMPACT_ATOMS: atom_id res chain seq x y z
N ILE A 1 24.76 6.57 -10.98
CA ILE A 1 25.97 7.11 -11.69
C ILE A 1 25.56 7.79 -12.98
N LEU A 2 24.85 7.12 -13.92
CA LEU A 2 24.48 7.75 -15.22
C LEU A 2 23.68 9.04 -15.04
N ALA A 3 22.69 9.06 -14.16
CA ALA A 3 21.87 10.24 -13.90
C ALA A 3 22.65 11.44 -13.32
N SER A 4 23.84 11.23 -12.77
CA SER A 4 24.71 12.33 -12.30
C SER A 4 25.49 13.00 -13.44
N LEU A 5 25.41 12.48 -14.64
CA LEU A 5 26.03 13.09 -15.81
C LEU A 5 25.00 13.97 -16.54
N ARG A 6 25.46 15.04 -17.18
CA ARG A 6 24.60 15.86 -18.05
C ARG A 6 24.49 15.14 -19.41
N LEU A 7 23.50 14.26 -19.53
CA LEU A 7 23.27 13.44 -20.74
C LEU A 7 22.34 14.13 -21.75
N ALA A 8 21.61 15.14 -21.31
CA ALA A 8 20.66 15.90 -22.12
C ALA A 8 20.68 17.38 -21.70
N SER A 9 20.20 18.26 -22.57
CA SER A 9 20.04 19.68 -22.29
C SER A 9 19.07 19.95 -21.13
N VAL A 10 18.07 19.09 -20.97
CA VAL A 10 17.12 19.10 -19.85
C VAL A 10 17.02 17.69 -19.28
N GLN A 11 17.16 17.57 -17.97
CA GLN A 11 17.02 16.32 -17.23
C GLN A 11 15.98 16.48 -16.12
N CYS A 12 15.04 15.53 -16.07
CA CYS A 12 13.95 15.55 -15.11
C CYS A 12 13.99 14.30 -14.21
N LEU A 13 13.75 14.49 -12.93
CA LEU A 13 13.37 13.41 -12.02
C LEU A 13 11.91 13.07 -12.28
N GLY A 14 11.64 11.80 -12.61
CA GLY A 14 10.29 11.31 -12.87
C GLY A 14 9.52 10.98 -11.59
N ILE A 15 8.22 10.74 -11.78
CA ILE A 15 7.31 10.35 -10.70
C ILE A 15 7.56 8.88 -10.35
N GLY A 16 7.99 8.62 -9.15
CA GLY A 16 8.25 7.24 -8.69
C GLY A 16 8.88 7.19 -7.31
N HIS A 17 9.62 8.24 -6.99
CA HIS A 17 10.24 8.39 -5.69
C HIS A 17 10.08 9.84 -5.24
N PRO A 18 9.21 10.13 -4.26
CA PRO A 18 8.81 11.49 -3.91
C PRO A 18 9.86 12.18 -3.02
N VAL A 19 11.12 12.16 -3.47
CA VAL A 19 12.24 12.83 -2.80
C VAL A 19 13.16 13.44 -3.84
N THR A 20 13.86 14.49 -3.44
CA THR A 20 14.89 15.10 -4.28
C THR A 20 16.00 14.10 -4.61
N SER A 21 16.54 14.19 -5.82
CA SER A 21 17.78 13.47 -6.18
C SER A 21 19.01 14.07 -5.50
N GLY A 22 18.92 15.32 -5.08
CA GLY A 22 20.04 16.09 -4.55
C GLY A 22 21.11 16.45 -5.60
N MET A 23 20.90 16.11 -6.87
CA MET A 23 21.87 16.28 -7.93
C MET A 23 21.74 17.66 -8.60
N THR A 24 22.89 18.26 -8.96
CA THR A 24 22.92 19.55 -9.64
C THR A 24 22.63 19.45 -11.15
N ASN A 25 22.70 18.24 -11.70
CA ASN A 25 22.50 17.97 -13.13
C ASN A 25 21.07 17.55 -13.46
N ILE A 26 20.18 17.52 -12.47
CA ILE A 26 18.75 17.33 -12.67
C ILE A 26 18.07 18.69 -12.54
N ASP A 27 17.38 19.12 -13.58
CA ASP A 27 16.81 20.46 -13.64
C ASP A 27 15.46 20.55 -12.96
N PHE A 28 14.60 19.52 -13.16
CA PHE A 28 13.23 19.49 -12.69
C PHE A 28 12.91 18.20 -11.94
N ALA A 29 12.10 18.31 -10.90
CA ALA A 29 11.40 17.20 -10.29
C ALA A 29 9.92 17.28 -10.66
N LEU A 30 9.40 16.21 -11.26
CA LEU A 30 7.98 16.11 -11.62
C LEU A 30 7.24 15.41 -10.48
N SER A 31 6.24 16.09 -9.93
CA SER A 31 5.38 15.55 -8.88
C SER A 31 3.91 15.93 -9.15
N SER A 32 3.04 15.75 -8.19
CA SER A 32 1.60 15.98 -8.28
C SER A 32 1.17 17.13 -7.38
N GLU A 33 0.22 17.93 -7.82
CA GLU A 33 -0.38 18.97 -6.99
C GLU A 33 -1.11 18.40 -5.77
N LEU A 34 -1.62 17.16 -5.85
CA LEU A 34 -2.31 16.50 -4.73
C LEU A 34 -1.34 15.82 -3.75
N MET A 35 -0.09 15.53 -4.16
CA MET A 35 0.89 14.86 -3.32
C MET A 35 1.80 15.85 -2.58
N GLU A 36 1.93 17.06 -3.09
CA GLU A 36 2.89 18.04 -2.61
C GLU A 36 2.22 19.15 -1.78
N THR A 37 2.81 19.46 -0.65
CA THR A 37 2.39 20.62 0.14
C THR A 37 2.71 21.94 -0.59
N GLU A 38 2.10 23.04 -0.15
CA GLU A 38 2.35 24.37 -0.76
C GLU A 38 3.84 24.73 -0.79
N ASN A 39 4.55 24.44 0.29
CA ASN A 39 5.96 24.78 0.48
C ASN A 39 6.94 23.64 0.11
N ALA A 40 6.49 22.68 -0.70
CA ALA A 40 7.27 21.49 -1.01
C ALA A 40 8.59 21.79 -1.73
N GLN A 41 8.69 22.89 -2.49
CA GLN A 41 9.92 23.28 -3.18
C GLN A 41 11.16 23.32 -2.25
N LYS A 42 10.99 23.62 -0.98
CA LYS A 42 12.10 23.68 -0.02
C LYS A 42 12.78 22.33 0.22
N TYR A 43 12.12 21.23 -0.12
CA TYR A 43 12.63 19.87 0.03
C TYR A 43 13.32 19.33 -1.22
N TYR A 44 13.26 20.09 -2.34
CA TYR A 44 13.81 19.70 -3.63
C TYR A 44 14.96 20.61 -4.03
N LYS A 45 16.06 20.00 -4.49
CA LYS A 45 17.17 20.71 -5.13
C LYS A 45 16.77 21.17 -6.53
N GLU A 46 16.05 20.34 -7.21
CA GLU A 46 15.49 20.53 -8.53
C GLU A 46 14.35 21.56 -8.48
N LYS A 47 14.02 22.19 -9.62
CA LYS A 47 12.79 22.96 -9.72
C LYS A 47 11.61 22.00 -9.70
N LEU A 48 10.79 22.08 -8.67
CA LEU A 48 9.59 21.26 -8.54
C LEU A 48 8.51 21.71 -9.50
N ILE A 49 8.02 20.79 -10.33
CA ILE A 49 6.88 20.98 -11.23
C ILE A 49 5.74 20.10 -10.72
N LYS A 50 4.68 20.72 -10.24
CA LYS A 50 3.46 20.05 -9.79
C LYS A 50 2.53 19.89 -10.99
N LEU A 51 2.37 18.66 -11.43
CA LEU A 51 1.43 18.31 -12.50
C LEU A 51 0.01 18.22 -11.94
N PRO A 52 -1.03 18.47 -12.75
CA PRO A 52 -2.42 18.42 -12.31
C PRO A 52 -2.83 17.05 -11.73
N ASN A 53 -3.75 17.07 -10.77
CA ASN A 53 -4.34 15.89 -10.14
C ASN A 53 -3.26 14.95 -9.55
N THR A 54 -3.39 13.64 -9.79
CA THR A 54 -2.43 12.61 -9.35
C THR A 54 -1.18 12.56 -10.21
N SER A 55 -1.12 13.35 -11.29
CA SER A 55 -0.03 13.36 -12.28
C SER A 55 0.26 12.03 -12.99
N GLN A 56 -0.44 10.97 -12.64
CA GLN A 56 -0.29 9.63 -13.20
C GLN A 56 -1.63 9.13 -13.69
N CYS A 57 -1.64 8.54 -14.87
CA CYS A 57 -2.81 7.85 -15.40
C CYS A 57 -2.53 6.36 -15.41
N TYR A 58 -3.33 5.61 -14.68
CA TYR A 58 -3.28 4.15 -14.69
C TYR A 58 -4.50 3.67 -15.48
N PRO A 59 -4.31 3.00 -16.61
CA PRO A 59 -5.42 2.40 -17.34
C PRO A 59 -6.06 1.30 -16.47
N GLU A 60 -7.36 1.10 -16.64
CA GLU A 60 -8.02 -0.06 -16.06
C GLU A 60 -7.32 -1.34 -16.56
N PRO A 61 -7.01 -2.28 -15.66
CA PRO A 61 -6.33 -3.51 -16.08
C PRO A 61 -7.25 -4.35 -16.97
N GLU A 62 -6.77 -4.71 -18.16
CA GLU A 62 -7.47 -5.61 -19.08
C GLU A 62 -7.35 -7.08 -18.63
N ILE A 63 -7.83 -7.37 -17.42
CA ILE A 63 -7.73 -8.71 -16.82
C ILE A 63 -9.12 -9.25 -16.56
N LYS A 64 -9.35 -10.50 -16.97
CA LYS A 64 -10.57 -11.23 -16.61
C LYS A 64 -10.50 -11.66 -15.15
N LEU A 65 -11.17 -10.93 -14.28
CA LEU A 65 -11.29 -11.32 -12.89
C LEU A 65 -12.12 -12.59 -12.77
N LYS A 66 -11.63 -13.52 -11.99
CA LYS A 66 -12.42 -14.69 -11.59
C LYS A 66 -13.56 -14.24 -10.67
N ASN A 67 -14.68 -14.94 -10.74
CA ASN A 67 -15.77 -14.72 -9.80
C ASN A 67 -15.21 -14.83 -8.37
N LYS A 68 -15.68 -13.96 -7.48
CA LYS A 68 -15.30 -14.00 -6.06
C LYS A 68 -15.91 -15.26 -5.44
N GLU A 69 -15.19 -16.37 -5.50
CA GLU A 69 -15.53 -17.58 -4.76
C GLU A 69 -15.11 -17.41 -3.31
N ARG A 70 -16.03 -17.02 -2.47
CA ARG A 70 -15.75 -16.97 -1.03
C ARG A 70 -15.68 -18.39 -0.46
N THR A 71 -14.50 -18.83 -0.15
CA THR A 71 -14.25 -20.08 0.59
C THR A 71 -14.40 -19.89 2.10
N THR A 72 -14.41 -18.65 2.58
CA THR A 72 -14.55 -18.28 3.99
C THR A 72 -15.56 -17.15 4.19
N ARG A 73 -16.19 -17.10 5.38
CA ARG A 73 -17.00 -15.97 5.82
C ARG A 73 -16.18 -14.87 6.48
N GLN A 74 -14.90 -15.12 6.76
CA GLN A 74 -14.00 -14.19 7.41
C GLN A 74 -13.79 -12.93 6.58
N ILE A 75 -13.62 -11.80 7.24
CA ILE A 75 -13.23 -10.55 6.59
C ILE A 75 -11.74 -10.63 6.24
N ILE A 76 -11.41 -10.42 4.98
CA ILE A 76 -10.05 -10.51 4.47
C ILE A 76 -9.45 -9.12 4.33
N PHE A 77 -8.45 -8.84 5.16
CA PHE A 77 -7.58 -7.67 5.06
C PHE A 77 -6.33 -8.05 4.28
N LEU A 78 -6.13 -7.43 3.13
CA LEU A 78 -4.95 -7.68 2.29
C LEU A 78 -3.98 -6.50 2.38
N ASN A 79 -2.73 -6.76 2.73
CA ASN A 79 -1.66 -5.78 2.63
C ASN A 79 -0.83 -6.06 1.36
N LEU A 80 -0.83 -5.08 0.43
CA LEU A 80 -0.14 -5.17 -0.85
C LEU A 80 1.31 -4.68 -0.81
N GLN A 81 1.74 -4.17 0.34
CA GLN A 81 3.05 -3.57 0.48
C GLN A 81 4.13 -4.62 0.73
N SER A 82 5.34 -4.31 0.30
CA SER A 82 6.50 -5.13 0.62
C SER A 82 6.68 -5.19 2.14
N LEU A 83 6.89 -6.40 2.68
CA LEU A 83 6.94 -6.66 4.12
C LEU A 83 7.99 -5.83 4.87
N PHE A 84 9.06 -5.39 4.20
CA PHE A 84 10.08 -4.51 4.82
C PHE A 84 9.57 -3.09 5.10
N LYS A 85 8.41 -2.68 4.54
CA LYS A 85 7.76 -1.40 4.84
C LYS A 85 6.90 -1.45 6.11
N LEU A 86 6.61 -2.65 6.60
CA LEU A 86 5.78 -2.89 7.78
C LEU A 86 6.67 -2.86 9.01
N LEU A 87 6.67 -1.73 9.70
CA LEU A 87 7.56 -1.49 10.82
C LEU A 87 7.02 -2.11 12.12
N PRO A 88 7.91 -2.49 13.07
CA PRO A 88 7.50 -3.11 14.33
C PRO A 88 6.54 -2.26 15.17
N GLU A 89 6.69 -0.94 15.13
CA GLU A 89 5.83 0.02 15.82
C GLU A 89 4.38 0.02 15.33
N ASP A 90 4.13 -0.53 14.14
CA ASP A 90 2.80 -0.57 13.52
C ASP A 90 2.08 -1.92 13.74
N ASP A 91 2.75 -2.91 14.30
CA ASP A 91 2.22 -4.28 14.42
C ASP A 91 0.96 -4.36 15.30
N ASP A 92 0.81 -3.47 16.27
CA ASP A 92 -0.38 -3.40 17.13
C ASP A 92 -1.68 -3.17 16.36
N ILE A 93 -1.61 -2.66 15.13
CA ILE A 93 -2.78 -2.48 14.27
C ILE A 93 -3.45 -3.81 14.00
N TYR A 94 -2.69 -4.83 13.61
CA TYR A 94 -3.20 -6.17 13.33
C TYR A 94 -3.83 -6.78 14.56
N LEU A 95 -3.17 -6.65 15.71
CA LEU A 95 -3.69 -7.14 16.98
C LEU A 95 -4.99 -6.45 17.38
N ASN A 96 -5.07 -5.13 17.23
CA ASN A 96 -6.24 -4.34 17.54
C ASN A 96 -7.43 -4.64 16.63
N ILE A 97 -7.17 -4.88 15.33
CA ILE A 97 -8.20 -5.33 14.38
C ILE A 97 -8.69 -6.71 14.79
N ALA A 98 -7.79 -7.68 15.04
CA ALA A 98 -8.15 -9.03 15.42
C ALA A 98 -8.98 -9.11 16.71
N LYS A 99 -8.67 -8.26 17.71
CA LYS A 99 -9.46 -8.16 18.93
C LYS A 99 -10.89 -7.65 18.70
N LYS A 100 -11.07 -6.75 17.73
CA LYS A 100 -12.38 -6.16 17.40
C LYS A 100 -13.17 -6.97 16.39
N ILE A 101 -12.48 -7.69 15.53
CA ILE A 101 -13.03 -8.51 14.45
C ILE A 101 -12.38 -9.89 14.53
N PRO A 102 -12.79 -10.74 15.47
CA PRO A 102 -12.15 -12.05 15.67
C PRO A 102 -12.27 -12.98 14.47
N ASP A 103 -13.26 -12.76 13.60
CA ASP A 103 -13.47 -13.53 12.37
C ASP A 103 -12.88 -12.79 11.16
N CYS A 104 -11.56 -12.57 11.19
CA CYS A 104 -10.84 -11.94 10.10
C CYS A 104 -9.55 -12.68 9.75
N GLN A 105 -9.02 -12.38 8.57
CA GLN A 105 -7.70 -12.82 8.11
C GLN A 105 -6.90 -11.63 7.60
N PHE A 106 -5.59 -11.69 7.82
CA PHE A 106 -4.60 -10.78 7.25
C PHE A 106 -3.80 -11.52 6.19
N TRP A 107 -3.91 -11.06 4.96
CA TRP A 107 -3.20 -11.62 3.83
C TRP A 107 -2.01 -10.76 3.47
N PHE A 108 -0.88 -11.41 3.24
CA PHE A 108 0.38 -10.78 2.83
C PHE A 108 0.96 -11.50 1.64
N ILE A 109 1.80 -10.82 0.87
CA ILE A 109 2.60 -11.42 -0.20
C ILE A 109 4.01 -11.60 0.33
N GLU A 110 4.53 -12.81 0.26
CA GLU A 110 5.90 -13.15 0.70
C GLU A 110 6.92 -12.31 -0.06
N ASN A 111 7.97 -11.88 0.62
CA ASN A 111 9.09 -11.23 -0.05
C ASN A 111 9.95 -12.26 -0.79
N ILE A 112 10.58 -11.86 -1.89
CA ILE A 112 11.53 -12.69 -2.63
C ILE A 112 12.66 -13.15 -1.70
N ASN A 113 13.14 -12.26 -0.83
CA ASN A 113 14.05 -12.61 0.24
C ASN A 113 13.25 -13.24 1.40
N LYS A 114 13.38 -14.54 1.56
CA LYS A 114 12.68 -15.30 2.60
C LYS A 114 12.96 -14.81 4.02
N ILE A 115 14.16 -14.27 4.26
CA ILE A 115 14.52 -13.75 5.59
C ILE A 115 13.54 -12.61 5.98
N VAL A 116 13.18 -11.72 5.05
CA VAL A 116 12.23 -10.63 5.31
C VAL A 116 10.87 -11.18 5.72
N THR A 117 10.39 -12.21 5.01
CA THR A 117 9.11 -12.85 5.34
C THR A 117 9.15 -13.50 6.71
N GLU A 118 10.18 -14.30 7.00
CA GLU A 118 10.28 -15.00 8.29
C GLU A 118 10.44 -14.01 9.45
N THR A 119 11.28 -12.97 9.30
CA THR A 119 11.43 -11.91 10.31
C THR A 119 10.10 -11.24 10.65
N PHE A 120 9.30 -10.90 9.63
CA PHE A 120 7.97 -10.31 9.84
C PHE A 120 7.02 -11.32 10.50
N ARG A 121 6.99 -12.57 10.01
CA ARG A 121 6.13 -13.63 10.53
C ARG A 121 6.40 -13.91 12.01
N GLU A 122 7.66 -14.13 12.38
CA GLU A 122 8.06 -14.38 13.77
C GLU A 122 7.66 -13.22 14.68
N ARG A 123 7.89 -12.00 14.24
CA ARG A 123 7.57 -10.80 15.01
C ARG A 123 6.07 -10.67 15.29
N ILE A 124 5.25 -10.80 14.26
CA ILE A 124 3.80 -10.65 14.41
C ILE A 124 3.18 -11.82 15.18
N PHE A 125 3.69 -13.03 14.99
CA PHE A 125 3.24 -14.21 15.73
C PHE A 125 3.53 -14.07 17.21
N LYS A 126 4.75 -13.66 17.56
CA LYS A 126 5.14 -13.40 18.96
C LYS A 126 4.26 -12.34 19.62
N LEU A 127 3.86 -11.28 18.89
CA LEU A 127 2.93 -10.27 19.40
C LEU A 127 1.57 -10.88 19.74
N PHE A 128 1.01 -11.71 18.86
CA PHE A 128 -0.29 -12.35 19.09
C PHE A 128 -0.23 -13.36 20.24
N GLU A 129 0.78 -14.21 20.29
CA GLU A 129 1.00 -15.19 21.37
C GLU A 129 1.16 -14.52 22.72
N SER A 130 1.93 -13.41 22.81
CA SER A 130 2.08 -12.63 24.04
C SER A 130 0.74 -12.04 24.53
N SER A 131 -0.18 -11.81 23.59
CA SER A 131 -1.55 -11.36 23.85
C SER A 131 -2.54 -12.51 24.06
N LYS A 132 -2.06 -13.77 24.15
CA LYS A 132 -2.86 -14.98 24.32
C LYS A 132 -3.85 -15.24 23.18
N ILE A 133 -3.50 -14.82 21.98
CA ILE A 133 -4.28 -15.05 20.75
C ILE A 133 -3.44 -15.95 19.84
N SER A 134 -4.02 -17.08 19.42
CA SER A 134 -3.34 -17.98 18.46
C SER A 134 -3.23 -17.32 17.08
N PRO A 135 -2.03 -17.12 16.52
CA PRO A 135 -1.86 -16.41 15.25
C PRO A 135 -2.30 -17.23 14.03
N GLY A 136 -2.30 -18.56 14.11
CA GLY A 136 -2.45 -19.45 12.97
C GLY A 136 -3.72 -19.27 12.13
N ASN A 137 -4.80 -18.74 12.71
CA ASN A 137 -6.06 -18.53 12.01
C ASN A 137 -6.16 -17.13 11.36
N PHE A 138 -5.24 -16.23 11.71
CA PHE A 138 -5.31 -14.83 11.28
C PHE A 138 -4.43 -14.51 10.09
N PHE A 139 -3.31 -15.22 9.89
CA PHE A 139 -2.29 -14.82 8.93
C PHE A 139 -2.16 -15.81 7.77
N VAL A 140 -2.26 -15.29 6.55
CA VAL A 140 -2.03 -16.04 5.32
C VAL A 140 -0.93 -15.35 4.51
N PHE A 141 0.10 -16.10 4.14
CA PHE A 141 1.21 -15.60 3.33
C PHE A 141 1.14 -16.25 1.95
N HIS A 142 0.87 -15.43 0.95
CA HIS A 142 0.80 -15.83 -0.44
C HIS A 142 2.19 -15.75 -1.08
N LYS A 143 2.56 -16.75 -1.87
CA LYS A 143 3.80 -16.71 -2.63
C LYS A 143 3.77 -15.58 -3.66
N GLN A 144 4.95 -15.23 -4.18
CA GLN A 144 5.06 -14.35 -5.34
C GLN A 144 4.25 -14.94 -6.50
N MET A 145 3.58 -14.07 -7.24
CA MET A 145 2.59 -14.44 -8.24
C MET A 145 2.69 -13.55 -9.47
N ASN A 146 2.10 -13.97 -10.58
CA ASN A 146 1.96 -13.15 -11.77
C ASN A 146 0.88 -12.07 -11.60
N GLN A 147 0.78 -11.17 -12.58
CA GLN A 147 -0.14 -10.04 -12.52
C GLN A 147 -1.61 -10.47 -12.45
N GLU A 148 -2.03 -11.49 -13.21
CA GLU A 148 -3.41 -11.99 -13.17
C GLU A 148 -3.79 -12.53 -11.79
N GLU A 149 -2.90 -13.33 -11.19
CA GLU A 149 -3.06 -13.87 -9.84
C GLU A 149 -3.12 -12.75 -8.80
N PHE A 150 -2.27 -11.72 -8.95
CA PHE A 150 -2.25 -10.57 -8.07
C PHE A 150 -3.58 -9.79 -8.10
N PHE A 151 -4.13 -9.51 -9.27
CA PHE A 151 -5.43 -8.85 -9.36
C PHE A 151 -6.57 -9.73 -8.83
N ASN A 152 -6.49 -11.04 -9.03
CA ASN A 152 -7.45 -11.96 -8.44
C ASN A 152 -7.35 -12.02 -6.91
N LEU A 153 -6.14 -11.94 -6.35
CA LEU A 153 -5.94 -11.83 -4.90
C LEU A 153 -6.59 -10.55 -4.35
N ILE A 154 -6.36 -9.40 -4.99
CA ILE A 154 -7.03 -8.14 -4.64
C ILE A 154 -8.55 -8.32 -4.72
N ASN A 155 -9.06 -8.93 -5.78
CA ASN A 155 -10.49 -9.12 -5.96
C ASN A 155 -11.13 -9.99 -4.85
N GLN A 156 -10.42 -10.97 -4.33
CA GLN A 156 -10.89 -11.82 -3.23
C GLN A 156 -10.91 -11.12 -1.88
N SER A 157 -10.07 -10.13 -1.65
CA SER A 157 -10.02 -9.39 -0.39
C SER A 157 -11.24 -8.48 -0.18
N ASP A 158 -11.46 -8.07 1.05
CA ASP A 158 -12.54 -7.16 1.43
C ASP A 158 -12.02 -5.74 1.65
N VAL A 159 -10.86 -5.60 2.26
CA VAL A 159 -10.23 -4.32 2.57
C VAL A 159 -8.73 -4.42 2.28
N ILE A 160 -8.19 -3.40 1.67
CA ILE A 160 -6.74 -3.25 1.50
C ILE A 160 -6.19 -2.42 2.66
N LEU A 161 -5.18 -2.95 3.33
CA LEU A 161 -4.40 -2.20 4.31
C LEU A 161 -3.15 -1.64 3.65
N ASP A 162 -2.94 -0.35 3.76
CA ASP A 162 -1.70 0.29 3.34
C ASP A 162 -0.69 0.35 4.48
N SER A 163 0.58 0.59 4.18
CA SER A 163 1.61 0.81 5.19
C SER A 163 1.58 2.26 5.69
N LEU A 164 1.81 2.44 7.00
CA LEU A 164 1.64 3.74 7.64
C LEU A 164 2.71 4.76 7.25
N ASN A 165 3.94 4.30 7.12
CA ASN A 165 5.09 5.20 6.96
C ASN A 165 5.49 5.40 5.49
N TRP A 166 5.12 4.49 4.61
CA TRP A 166 5.43 4.57 3.18
C TRP A 166 4.34 3.92 2.35
N SER A 167 3.32 4.69 2.04
CA SER A 167 2.14 4.27 1.29
C SER A 167 2.50 3.65 -0.08
N GLY A 168 1.60 2.80 -0.57
CA GLY A 168 1.67 2.29 -1.94
C GLY A 168 1.43 3.40 -2.96
N ASN A 169 2.00 3.24 -4.14
CA ASN A 169 1.67 4.09 -5.28
C ASN A 169 0.85 3.25 -6.28
N ILE A 170 1.52 2.45 -7.11
CA ILE A 170 0.87 1.62 -8.12
C ILE A 170 -0.12 0.64 -7.48
N SER A 171 0.29 -0.08 -6.45
CA SER A 171 -0.57 -1.07 -5.80
C SER A 171 -1.84 -0.49 -5.19
N SER A 172 -1.79 0.76 -4.70
CA SER A 172 -2.98 1.47 -4.21
C SER A 172 -3.91 1.86 -5.36
N HIS A 173 -3.37 2.30 -6.51
CA HIS A 173 -4.17 2.58 -7.70
C HIS A 173 -4.81 1.30 -8.28
N GLU A 174 -4.09 0.18 -8.28
CA GLU A 174 -4.62 -1.13 -8.69
C GLU A 174 -5.78 -1.56 -7.80
N ALA A 175 -5.66 -1.39 -6.48
CA ALA A 175 -6.75 -1.66 -5.55
C ALA A 175 -7.99 -0.78 -5.80
N ILE A 176 -7.78 0.51 -6.03
CA ILE A 176 -8.85 1.47 -6.33
C ILE A 176 -9.53 1.13 -7.66
N SER A 177 -8.78 0.75 -8.70
CA SER A 177 -9.35 0.36 -9.99
C SER A 177 -10.31 -0.84 -9.86
N LEU A 178 -10.04 -1.72 -8.90
CA LEU A 178 -10.92 -2.85 -8.55
C LEU A 178 -12.00 -2.47 -7.52
N LYS A 179 -12.19 -1.18 -7.23
CA LYS A 179 -13.19 -0.65 -6.28
C LYS A 179 -13.06 -1.24 -4.88
N LYS A 180 -11.81 -1.53 -4.45
CA LYS A 180 -11.55 -2.03 -3.11
C LYS A 180 -11.41 -0.88 -2.11
N PRO A 181 -12.05 -0.99 -0.94
CA PRO A 181 -11.78 -0.05 0.16
C PRO A 181 -10.31 -0.08 0.53
N LEU A 182 -9.71 1.08 0.64
CA LEU A 182 -8.31 1.25 1.03
C LEU A 182 -8.25 1.94 2.40
N ALA A 183 -7.70 1.26 3.38
CA ALA A 183 -7.46 1.81 4.71
C ALA A 183 -6.08 2.47 4.73
N LEU A 184 -6.08 3.80 4.85
CA LEU A 184 -4.89 4.63 4.93
C LEU A 184 -4.58 4.98 6.39
N PRO A 185 -3.30 5.23 6.72
CA PRO A 185 -2.93 5.80 8.01
C PRO A 185 -3.51 7.22 8.13
N ASN A 186 -3.96 7.61 9.25
CA ASN A 186 -4.54 8.86 9.70
C ASN A 186 -6.05 8.85 9.90
N ASN A 187 -6.41 8.65 11.16
CA ASN A 187 -7.73 8.92 11.77
C ASN A 187 -8.95 8.15 11.20
N THR A 188 -8.78 7.30 10.22
CA THR A 188 -9.89 6.49 9.75
C THR A 188 -10.06 5.31 10.70
N LYS A 189 -11.18 5.24 11.38
CA LYS A 189 -11.55 4.03 12.10
C LYS A 189 -11.81 2.93 11.05
N ILE A 190 -10.89 1.99 10.93
CA ILE A 190 -11.02 0.84 10.00
C ILE A 190 -12.40 0.17 10.12
N ILE A 191 -13.00 0.21 11.30
CA ILE A 191 -14.34 -0.29 11.59
C ILE A 191 -15.42 0.46 10.82
N ASP A 192 -15.25 1.74 10.56
CA ASP A 192 -16.23 2.54 9.82
C ASP A 192 -16.24 2.20 8.32
N ILE A 193 -15.12 1.67 7.81
CA ILE A 193 -14.99 1.21 6.41
C ILE A 193 -15.76 -0.10 6.19
N ILE A 194 -15.86 -0.94 7.21
CA ILE A 194 -16.47 -2.29 7.14
C ILE A 194 -17.98 -2.22 7.39
N ASN A 195 -18.52 -1.08 7.80
CA ASN A 195 -19.95 -0.96 8.11
C ASN A 195 -20.79 -1.14 6.82
N PRO A 196 -21.55 -2.23 6.67
CA PRO A 196 -22.35 -2.50 5.48
C PRO A 196 -23.48 -1.50 5.22
N LYS A 197 -23.72 -0.56 6.16
CA LYS A 197 -24.70 0.53 6.02
C LYS A 197 -24.08 1.81 5.45
N SER A 198 -22.75 1.85 5.19
CA SER A 198 -22.16 2.97 4.50
C SER A 198 -22.55 2.91 3.01
N PRO A 199 -23.22 3.92 2.44
CA PRO A 199 -23.73 3.86 1.07
C PRO A 199 -22.65 3.90 -0.02
N HIS A 200 -21.39 4.12 0.34
CA HIS A 200 -20.25 4.10 -0.58
C HIS A 200 -19.01 3.54 0.11
N PRO A 201 -18.19 2.71 -0.56
CA PRO A 201 -16.84 2.44 -0.13
C PRO A 201 -16.09 3.77 -0.19
N SER A 202 -15.96 4.42 0.96
CA SER A 202 -15.31 5.72 1.05
C SER A 202 -13.84 5.53 0.73
N ILE A 203 -13.42 6.00 -0.43
CA ILE A 203 -12.01 6.31 -0.67
C ILE A 203 -11.76 7.54 0.20
N ILE A 204 -11.22 7.34 1.40
CA ILE A 204 -10.81 8.46 2.24
C ILE A 204 -9.41 8.84 1.79
N ILE A 205 -9.35 9.70 0.81
CA ILE A 205 -8.17 10.51 0.54
C ILE A 205 -8.27 11.67 1.53
N ASN A 206 -7.59 11.55 2.66
CA ASN A 206 -7.44 12.69 3.56
C ASN A 206 -6.42 13.66 2.96
N GLN A 207 -6.87 14.87 2.74
CA GLN A 207 -6.06 16.05 2.44
C GLN A 207 -5.16 16.42 3.61
#